data_6f82f2f92869385837fd8e3dbe9952d6
#
_entry.id   6f82f2f92869385837fd8e3dbe9952d6
#
_cell.length_a   1.000
_cell.length_b   1.000
_cell.length_c   1.000
_cell.angle_alpha   90.00
_cell.angle_beta   90.00
_cell.angle_gamma   90.00
#
_symmetry.space_group_name_H-M   'P 1'
#
loop_
_entity.id
_entity.type
_entity.pdbx_description
1 polymer ?
#
loop_
_entity_poly.entity_id
_entity_poly.type
_entity_poly.pdbx_seq_one_letter_code
_entity_poly.pdbx_strand_id
1 'polypeptide(L)'
;MFQTFDEKTVSETSKNRIYLLREEMRKKNIDAFLIPRNDAHMGEYVSDRDKRLEWLTSFSGSAGYCIVFKDKAFLFVDGRYTIQAENQCDENIFEIRNIPKNSLIDCINESFEEKALIAYDPWLHTIEQILEIHSNKKKNIELIEVDNFIDTIWIDQPIASVELMVPHLLKYSGQVHTEKLEIIGNILSNVGQSNVILTQPDTIAWALNTRGTDLIQTPVALCFATINASGSANLFIDPKKVDDELHKHLGPNVVLHDIKSFSLFLILL
;
A
#
# COMPACT_ATOMS: atom_id res chain seq x y z
N MET A 1 20.66 5.89 -21.79
CA MET A 1 19.30 6.46 -21.67
C MET A 1 19.46 7.88 -21.13
N PHE A 2 19.07 8.91 -21.89
CA PHE A 2 19.16 10.28 -21.41
C PHE A 2 17.91 10.59 -20.59
N GLN A 3 18.10 11.23 -19.44
CA GLN A 3 16.99 11.69 -18.60
C GLN A 3 16.27 12.82 -19.33
N THR A 4 14.96 12.71 -19.52
CA THR A 4 14.12 13.81 -20.02
C THR A 4 13.52 14.54 -18.83
N PHE A 5 13.47 15.85 -18.92
CA PHE A 5 12.87 16.73 -17.90
C PHE A 5 11.49 17.23 -18.33
N ASP A 6 10.95 16.67 -19.43
CA ASP A 6 9.63 17.01 -19.92
C ASP A 6 8.56 16.30 -19.10
N GLU A 7 7.83 17.05 -18.31
CA GLU A 7 6.69 16.55 -17.54
C GLU A 7 5.44 16.56 -18.44
N LYS A 8 4.83 15.39 -18.62
CA LYS A 8 3.58 15.27 -19.36
C LYS A 8 2.40 15.55 -18.42
N THR A 9 1.89 16.75 -18.45
CA THR A 9 0.58 17.07 -17.85
C THR A 9 -0.53 16.50 -18.73
N VAL A 10 -1.37 15.63 -18.18
CA VAL A 10 -2.56 15.12 -18.87
C VAL A 10 -3.81 15.57 -18.11
N SER A 11 -4.03 16.89 -18.11
CA SER A 11 -5.11 17.58 -17.41
C SER A 11 -6.51 17.00 -17.73
N GLU A 12 -6.78 16.72 -19.01
CA GLU A 12 -8.08 16.21 -19.44
C GLU A 12 -8.39 14.82 -18.89
N THR A 13 -7.35 14.00 -18.69
CA THR A 13 -7.48 12.66 -18.11
C THR A 13 -7.82 12.73 -16.64
N SER A 14 -7.21 13.63 -15.87
CA SER A 14 -7.50 13.81 -14.43
C SER A 14 -8.92 14.29 -14.19
N LYS A 15 -9.48 15.15 -15.08
CA LYS A 15 -10.88 15.58 -15.02
C LYS A 15 -11.86 14.40 -15.08
N ASN A 16 -11.65 13.53 -16.05
CA ASN A 16 -12.52 12.35 -16.19
C ASN A 16 -12.38 11.39 -15.00
N ARG A 17 -11.16 11.16 -14.51
CA ARG A 17 -10.90 10.26 -13.37
C ARG A 17 -11.54 10.77 -12.08
N ILE A 18 -11.40 12.06 -11.79
CA ILE A 18 -12.05 12.69 -10.62
C ILE A 18 -13.58 12.66 -10.73
N TYR A 19 -14.11 12.87 -11.93
CA TYR A 19 -15.55 12.75 -12.18
C TYR A 19 -16.03 11.32 -11.89
N LEU A 20 -15.38 10.31 -12.43
CA LEU A 20 -15.73 8.89 -12.18
C LEU A 20 -15.64 8.54 -10.70
N LEU A 21 -14.61 9.00 -10.00
CA LEU A 21 -14.47 8.78 -8.56
C LEU A 21 -15.63 9.42 -7.78
N ARG A 22 -16.00 10.65 -8.10
CA ARG A 22 -17.13 11.32 -7.47
C ARG A 22 -18.48 10.64 -7.76
N GLU A 23 -18.64 10.01 -8.94
CA GLU A 23 -19.80 9.18 -9.24
C GLU A 23 -19.86 7.95 -8.33
N GLU A 24 -18.74 7.24 -8.10
CA GLU A 24 -18.70 6.12 -7.16
C GLU A 24 -18.98 6.56 -5.72
N MET A 25 -18.40 7.67 -5.28
CA MET A 25 -18.69 8.27 -3.98
C MET A 25 -20.17 8.58 -3.83
N ARG A 26 -20.81 9.16 -4.86
CA ARG A 26 -22.24 9.50 -4.86
C ARG A 26 -23.13 8.26 -4.76
N LYS A 27 -22.83 7.20 -5.52
CA LYS A 27 -23.57 5.92 -5.47
C LYS A 27 -23.58 5.31 -4.07
N LYS A 28 -22.53 5.53 -3.31
CA LYS A 28 -22.33 4.98 -1.95
C LYS A 28 -22.64 6.00 -0.83
N ASN A 29 -23.11 7.20 -1.18
CA ASN A 29 -23.39 8.31 -0.24
C ASN A 29 -22.17 8.73 0.60
N ILE A 30 -20.98 8.74 -0.01
CA ILE A 30 -19.72 9.15 0.60
C ILE A 30 -19.45 10.63 0.35
N ASP A 31 -19.01 11.34 1.38
CA ASP A 31 -18.74 12.78 1.34
C ASP A 31 -17.27 13.09 1.01
N ALA A 32 -16.34 12.22 1.41
CA ALA A 32 -14.94 12.30 1.01
C ALA A 32 -14.29 10.92 0.93
N PHE A 33 -13.22 10.80 0.11
CA PHE A 33 -12.43 9.58 -0.02
C PHE A 33 -10.94 9.87 0.14
N LEU A 34 -10.26 9.04 0.93
CA LEU A 34 -8.84 9.15 1.26
C LEU A 34 -8.01 8.28 0.30
N ILE A 35 -6.99 8.87 -0.32
CA ILE A 35 -6.13 8.20 -1.30
C ILE A 35 -4.66 8.48 -0.94
N PRO A 36 -4.00 7.59 -0.19
CA PRO A 36 -2.57 7.69 0.05
C PRO A 36 -1.76 7.19 -1.15
N ARG A 37 -0.48 7.49 -1.16
CA ARG A 37 0.49 6.95 -2.12
C ARG A 37 1.00 5.56 -1.67
N ASN A 38 0.28 4.80 -0.92
CA ASN A 38 0.70 3.51 -0.37
C ASN A 38 0.17 2.34 -1.19
N ASP A 39 0.83 1.19 -1.02
CA ASP A 39 0.31 -0.14 -1.31
C ASP A 39 -0.03 -0.90 0.00
N ALA A 40 -0.47 -2.13 -0.11
CA ALA A 40 -0.79 -2.97 1.05
C ALA A 40 0.43 -3.37 1.89
N HIS A 41 1.64 -3.10 1.44
CA HIS A 41 2.90 -3.40 2.12
C HIS A 41 3.54 -2.16 2.74
N MET A 42 2.99 -0.96 2.55
CA MET A 42 3.57 0.33 2.94
C MET A 42 4.99 0.53 2.39
N GLY A 43 5.24 0.02 1.18
CA GLY A 43 6.54 0.08 0.52
C GLY A 43 6.89 1.48 0.04
N GLU A 44 8.20 1.81 0.05
CA GLU A 44 8.69 3.06 -0.56
C GLU A 44 8.46 3.07 -2.07
N TYR A 45 8.61 1.91 -2.71
CA TYR A 45 8.29 1.70 -4.12
C TYR A 45 7.02 0.87 -4.23
N VAL A 46 6.08 1.33 -5.04
CA VAL A 46 4.84 0.63 -5.31
C VAL A 46 4.83 0.08 -6.73
N SER A 47 4.14 -1.02 -6.94
CA SER A 47 3.95 -1.59 -8.28
C SER A 47 3.11 -0.65 -9.16
N ASP A 48 3.23 -0.76 -10.47
CA ASP A 48 2.45 0.08 -11.39
C ASP A 48 0.94 -0.05 -11.16
N ARG A 49 0.49 -1.21 -10.73
CA ARG A 49 -0.89 -1.47 -10.34
C ARG A 49 -1.33 -0.63 -9.14
N ASP A 50 -0.43 -0.35 -8.23
CA ASP A 50 -0.72 0.31 -6.94
C ASP A 50 -0.52 1.82 -6.99
N LYS A 51 -0.15 2.39 -8.15
CA LYS A 51 0.03 3.83 -8.36
C LYS A 51 -1.30 4.59 -8.45
N ARG A 52 -2.23 4.32 -7.51
CA ARG A 52 -3.58 4.92 -7.50
C ARG A 52 -3.56 6.43 -7.38
N LEU A 53 -2.69 6.97 -6.52
CA LEU A 53 -2.53 8.42 -6.37
C LEU A 53 -2.02 9.05 -7.67
N GLU A 54 -0.96 8.48 -8.27
CA GLU A 54 -0.40 8.95 -9.54
C GLU A 54 -1.44 8.87 -10.67
N TRP A 55 -2.16 7.76 -10.77
CA TRP A 55 -3.22 7.61 -11.77
C TRP A 55 -4.29 8.69 -11.62
N LEU A 56 -4.76 8.97 -10.40
CA LEU A 56 -5.82 9.95 -10.18
C LEU A 56 -5.35 11.38 -10.43
N THR A 57 -4.16 11.74 -9.91
CA THR A 57 -3.70 13.13 -9.80
C THR A 57 -2.65 13.52 -10.85
N SER A 58 -2.05 12.55 -11.53
CA SER A 58 -0.83 12.66 -12.34
C SER A 58 0.44 12.95 -11.53
N PHE A 59 0.37 13.03 -10.21
CA PHE A 59 1.51 13.25 -9.34
C PHE A 59 2.34 11.97 -9.16
N SER A 60 3.59 12.00 -9.64
CA SER A 60 4.51 10.84 -9.62
C SER A 60 5.52 10.85 -8.47
N GLY A 61 5.40 11.77 -7.51
CA GLY A 61 6.29 11.85 -6.35
C GLY A 61 6.15 10.64 -5.41
N SER A 62 7.22 10.34 -4.65
CA SER A 62 7.24 9.16 -3.77
C SER A 62 6.55 9.36 -2.43
N ALA A 63 6.08 10.56 -2.12
CA ALA A 63 5.30 10.84 -0.91
C ALA A 63 4.17 11.82 -1.24
N GLY A 64 2.94 11.42 -0.94
CA GLY A 64 1.76 12.23 -1.18
C GLY A 64 0.49 11.59 -0.64
N TYR A 65 -0.53 12.40 -0.43
CA TYR A 65 -1.82 11.98 0.08
C TYR A 65 -2.91 12.86 -0.50
N CYS A 66 -3.93 12.27 -1.09
CA CYS A 66 -5.06 13.01 -1.64
C CYS A 66 -6.33 12.76 -0.83
N ILE A 67 -7.12 13.79 -0.63
CA ILE A 67 -8.50 13.69 -0.20
C ILE A 67 -9.40 14.31 -1.25
N VAL A 68 -10.38 13.55 -1.70
CA VAL A 68 -11.37 14.00 -2.69
C VAL A 68 -12.70 14.18 -2.01
N PHE A 69 -13.24 15.40 -2.09
CA PHE A 69 -14.59 15.76 -1.67
C PHE A 69 -15.53 15.81 -2.87
N LYS A 70 -16.82 16.02 -2.62
CA LYS A 70 -17.83 16.12 -3.69
C LYS A 70 -17.57 17.23 -4.70
N ASP A 71 -16.98 18.34 -4.25
CA ASP A 71 -16.77 19.58 -5.03
C ASP A 71 -15.30 19.99 -5.17
N LYS A 72 -14.42 19.56 -4.30
CA LYS A 72 -12.99 19.93 -4.23
C LYS A 72 -12.11 18.71 -4.02
N ALA A 73 -10.80 18.86 -4.24
CA ALA A 73 -9.80 17.85 -3.93
C ALA A 73 -8.49 18.52 -3.49
N PHE A 74 -7.84 17.94 -2.48
CA PHE A 74 -6.56 18.42 -1.97
C PHE A 74 -5.51 17.33 -2.13
N LEU A 75 -4.34 17.73 -2.63
CA LEU A 75 -3.15 16.89 -2.67
C LEU A 75 -2.14 17.42 -1.66
N PHE A 76 -1.86 16.62 -0.64
CA PHE A 76 -0.85 16.92 0.38
C PHE A 76 0.50 16.35 -0.04
N VAL A 77 1.52 17.20 -0.08
CA VAL A 77 2.91 16.83 -0.38
C VAL A 77 3.86 17.49 0.60
N ASP A 78 5.02 16.90 0.82
CA ASP A 78 6.08 17.55 1.60
C ASP A 78 6.92 18.51 0.73
N GLY A 79 7.82 19.27 1.36
CA GLY A 79 8.59 20.30 0.67
C GLY A 79 9.51 19.82 -0.46
N ARG A 80 9.78 18.53 -0.57
CA ARG A 80 10.55 17.93 -1.69
C ARG A 80 9.76 17.94 -3.00
N TYR A 81 8.43 17.93 -2.91
CA TYR A 81 7.53 17.68 -4.03
C TYR A 81 6.63 18.87 -4.40
N THR A 82 6.76 20.04 -3.75
CA THR A 82 5.89 21.19 -4.01
C THR A 82 5.89 21.60 -5.48
N ILE A 83 7.08 21.86 -6.04
CA ILE A 83 7.23 22.30 -7.43
C ILE A 83 6.77 21.20 -8.41
N GLN A 84 7.10 19.94 -8.09
CA GLN A 84 6.70 18.83 -8.95
C GLN A 84 5.17 18.66 -8.97
N ALA A 85 4.51 18.76 -7.83
CA ALA A 85 3.06 18.67 -7.74
C ALA A 85 2.36 19.80 -8.51
N GLU A 86 2.86 21.04 -8.38
CA GLU A 86 2.35 22.20 -9.12
C GLU A 86 2.48 22.03 -10.65
N ASN A 87 3.57 21.38 -11.11
CA ASN A 87 3.80 21.15 -12.54
C ASN A 87 3.02 19.96 -13.10
N GLN A 88 2.76 18.92 -12.30
CA GLN A 88 2.15 17.67 -12.76
C GLN A 88 0.63 17.64 -12.61
N CYS A 89 0.09 18.33 -11.61
CA CYS A 89 -1.33 18.28 -11.31
C CYS A 89 -2.10 19.45 -11.95
N ASP A 90 -3.35 19.20 -12.34
CA ASP A 90 -4.25 20.27 -12.81
C ASP A 90 -4.69 21.12 -11.60
N GLU A 91 -4.23 22.37 -11.55
CA GLU A 91 -4.55 23.33 -10.48
C GLU A 91 -6.06 23.67 -10.38
N ASN A 92 -6.83 23.45 -11.44
CA ASN A 92 -8.29 23.65 -11.42
C ASN A 92 -9.03 22.50 -10.75
N ILE A 93 -8.33 21.38 -10.49
CA ILE A 93 -8.90 20.17 -9.87
C ILE A 93 -8.34 19.95 -8.48
N PHE A 94 -7.01 20.04 -8.34
CA PHE A 94 -6.30 19.72 -7.11
C PHE A 94 -5.66 20.96 -6.51
N GLU A 95 -6.06 21.32 -5.31
CA GLU A 95 -5.34 22.30 -4.51
C GLU A 95 -4.16 21.64 -3.81
N ILE A 96 -2.95 22.11 -4.08
CA ILE A 96 -1.72 21.58 -3.48
C ILE A 96 -1.56 22.14 -2.06
N ARG A 97 -1.40 21.23 -1.08
CA ARG A 97 -1.20 21.55 0.33
C ARG A 97 0.15 21.03 0.82
N ASN A 98 0.94 21.89 1.43
CA ASN A 98 2.28 21.54 1.91
C ASN A 98 2.24 21.07 3.36
N ILE A 99 2.76 19.87 3.64
CA ILE A 99 3.00 19.34 4.98
C ILE A 99 4.37 19.82 5.48
N PRO A 100 4.54 20.22 6.75
CA PRO A 100 3.56 20.15 7.85
C PRO A 100 2.69 21.40 8.01
N LYS A 101 2.80 22.39 7.13
CA LYS A 101 2.07 23.66 7.24
C LYS A 101 0.54 23.46 7.21
N ASN A 102 0.09 22.48 6.44
CA ASN A 102 -1.33 22.15 6.33
C ASN A 102 -1.54 20.71 6.83
N SER A 103 -2.49 20.54 7.74
CA SER A 103 -2.86 19.24 8.29
C SER A 103 -4.04 18.65 7.53
N LEU A 104 -3.98 17.33 7.23
CA LEU A 104 -5.12 16.60 6.70
C LEU A 104 -6.33 16.66 7.65
N ILE A 105 -6.08 16.58 8.95
CA ILE A 105 -7.12 16.60 9.99
C ILE A 105 -7.82 17.95 10.05
N ASP A 106 -7.05 19.04 9.99
CA ASP A 106 -7.63 20.38 9.95
C ASP A 106 -8.47 20.57 8.70
N CYS A 107 -7.97 20.14 7.55
CA CYS A 107 -8.69 20.18 6.28
C CYS A 107 -10.02 19.39 6.36
N ILE A 108 -10.02 18.20 6.94
CA ILE A 108 -11.23 17.39 7.18
C ILE A 108 -12.19 18.15 8.09
N ASN A 109 -11.71 18.67 9.22
CA ASN A 109 -12.53 19.35 10.20
C ASN A 109 -13.14 20.65 9.70
N GLU A 110 -12.42 21.41 8.89
CA GLU A 110 -12.90 22.66 8.29
C GLU A 110 -13.91 22.42 7.16
N SER A 111 -13.85 21.26 6.52
CA SER A 111 -14.68 20.95 5.35
C SER A 111 -16.11 20.52 5.72
N PHE A 112 -16.39 20.15 6.97
CA PHE A 112 -17.68 19.62 7.36
C PHE A 112 -18.22 20.29 8.64
N GLU A 113 -19.39 20.90 8.50
CA GLU A 113 -20.16 21.43 9.64
C GLU A 113 -21.25 20.43 10.06
N GLU A 114 -21.83 19.70 9.12
CA GLU A 114 -22.86 18.69 9.33
C GLU A 114 -22.25 17.27 9.36
N LYS A 115 -23.13 16.26 9.53
CA LYS A 115 -22.71 14.86 9.51
C LYS A 115 -22.07 14.50 8.15
N ALA A 116 -20.90 13.89 8.19
CA ALA A 116 -20.16 13.47 6.99
C ALA A 116 -19.57 12.07 7.12
N LEU A 117 -19.55 11.36 5.98
CA LEU A 117 -18.93 10.03 5.85
C LEU A 117 -17.67 10.14 5.00
N ILE A 118 -16.53 9.79 5.61
CA ILE A 118 -15.24 9.73 4.92
C ILE A 118 -14.86 8.27 4.74
N ALA A 119 -14.70 7.85 3.50
CA ALA A 119 -14.30 6.48 3.18
C ALA A 119 -12.78 6.36 2.98
N TYR A 120 -12.25 5.20 3.31
CA TYR A 120 -10.86 4.84 3.10
C TYR A 120 -10.71 3.34 2.83
N ASP A 121 -9.64 2.97 2.12
CA ASP A 121 -9.24 1.57 1.94
C ASP A 121 -8.35 1.16 3.10
N PRO A 122 -8.76 0.21 3.97
CA PRO A 122 -7.99 -0.16 5.15
C PRO A 122 -6.65 -0.84 4.82
N TRP A 123 -6.49 -1.39 3.60
CA TRP A 123 -5.23 -1.97 3.17
C TRP A 123 -4.13 -0.95 2.86
N LEU A 124 -4.51 0.32 2.66
CA LEU A 124 -3.58 1.39 2.28
C LEU A 124 -3.25 2.34 3.43
N HIS A 125 -3.70 2.04 4.64
CA HIS A 125 -3.51 2.88 5.82
C HIS A 125 -2.99 2.06 7.00
N THR A 126 -2.08 2.63 7.79
CA THR A 126 -1.72 2.02 9.06
C THR A 126 -2.81 2.26 10.10
N ILE A 127 -2.89 1.37 11.08
CA ILE A 127 -3.81 1.53 12.24
C ILE A 127 -3.55 2.88 12.92
N GLU A 128 -2.28 3.27 13.08
CA GLU A 128 -1.90 4.54 13.72
C GLU A 128 -2.45 5.75 12.95
N GLN A 129 -2.32 5.78 11.61
CA GLN A 129 -2.86 6.85 10.78
C GLN A 129 -4.38 6.99 10.95
N ILE A 130 -5.11 5.88 10.94
CA ILE A 130 -6.57 5.91 11.10
C ILE A 130 -6.97 6.29 12.52
N LEU A 131 -6.26 5.81 13.54
CA LEU A 131 -6.51 6.21 14.93
C LEU A 131 -6.20 7.70 15.16
N GLU A 132 -5.18 8.26 14.52
CA GLU A 132 -4.88 9.69 14.58
C GLU A 132 -6.04 10.52 14.00
N ILE A 133 -6.52 10.16 12.80
CA ILE A 133 -7.68 10.82 12.20
C ILE A 133 -8.92 10.65 13.10
N HIS A 134 -9.17 9.43 13.57
CA HIS A 134 -10.35 9.12 14.40
C HIS A 134 -10.35 9.91 15.71
N SER A 135 -9.20 10.10 16.33
CA SER A 135 -9.08 10.79 17.62
C SER A 135 -9.20 12.31 17.50
N ASN A 136 -8.85 12.87 16.35
CA ASN A 136 -8.77 14.32 16.15
C ASN A 136 -9.87 14.90 15.24
N LYS A 137 -10.67 14.03 14.57
CA LYS A 137 -11.83 14.48 13.77
C LYS A 137 -12.96 14.98 14.65
N LYS A 138 -13.79 15.89 14.13
CA LYS A 138 -15.04 16.30 14.77
C LYS A 138 -16.00 15.11 14.97
N LYS A 139 -16.87 15.19 15.98
CA LYS A 139 -17.82 14.12 16.33
C LYS A 139 -18.87 13.83 15.26
N ASN A 140 -19.18 14.80 14.42
CA ASN A 140 -20.11 14.67 13.29
C ASN A 140 -19.52 13.95 12.07
N ILE A 141 -18.20 13.66 12.06
CA ILE A 141 -17.50 12.96 10.97
C ILE A 141 -17.37 11.49 11.35
N GLU A 142 -17.69 10.60 10.42
CA GLU A 142 -17.57 9.15 10.55
C GLU A 142 -16.60 8.61 9.49
N LEU A 143 -15.69 7.72 9.90
CA LEU A 143 -14.79 7.01 8.99
C LEU A 143 -15.38 5.65 8.67
N ILE A 144 -15.38 5.27 7.40
CA ILE A 144 -15.87 3.97 6.96
C ILE A 144 -14.86 3.27 6.05
N GLU A 145 -14.70 1.98 6.29
CA GLU A 145 -13.87 1.09 5.48
C GLU A 145 -14.61 0.70 4.21
N VAL A 146 -13.92 0.76 3.08
CA VAL A 146 -14.47 0.39 1.77
C VAL A 146 -13.42 -0.29 0.91
N ASP A 147 -13.85 -1.09 -0.06
CA ASP A 147 -13.01 -1.48 -1.19
C ASP A 147 -12.60 -0.23 -1.98
N ASN A 148 -11.38 -0.24 -2.52
CA ASN A 148 -10.84 0.94 -3.18
C ASN A 148 -11.67 1.37 -4.40
N PHE A 149 -12.22 2.57 -4.36
CA PHE A 149 -13.04 3.09 -5.45
C PHE A 149 -12.24 3.29 -6.75
N ILE A 150 -10.94 3.58 -6.64
CA ILE A 150 -10.09 3.72 -7.82
C ILE A 150 -9.97 2.40 -8.57
N ASP A 151 -9.84 1.27 -7.88
CA ASP A 151 -9.78 -0.05 -8.51
C ASP A 151 -11.07 -0.41 -9.26
N THR A 152 -12.19 0.21 -8.92
CA THR A 152 -13.47 0.04 -9.62
C THR A 152 -13.54 0.84 -10.92
N ILE A 153 -12.89 2.00 -10.97
CA ILE A 153 -12.97 2.95 -12.10
C ILE A 153 -11.73 2.94 -13.02
N TRP A 154 -10.62 2.36 -12.57
CA TRP A 154 -9.38 2.26 -13.34
C TRP A 154 -9.44 1.04 -14.27
N ILE A 155 -10.12 1.18 -15.42
CA ILE A 155 -10.44 0.08 -16.33
C ILE A 155 -9.19 -0.61 -16.89
N ASP A 156 -8.15 0.18 -17.19
CA ASP A 156 -6.86 -0.27 -17.71
C ASP A 156 -5.78 -0.40 -16.62
N GLN A 157 -6.19 -0.65 -15.36
CA GLN A 157 -5.26 -0.89 -14.27
C GLN A 157 -4.31 -2.04 -14.60
N PRO A 158 -2.99 -1.84 -14.46
CA PRO A 158 -2.01 -2.89 -14.72
C PRO A 158 -2.34 -4.17 -13.93
N ILE A 159 -2.14 -5.31 -14.53
CA ILE A 159 -2.26 -6.60 -13.84
C ILE A 159 -1.14 -6.75 -12.81
N ALA A 160 -1.43 -7.43 -11.70
CA ALA A 160 -0.41 -7.78 -10.72
C ALA A 160 0.67 -8.66 -11.39
N SER A 161 1.93 -8.43 -11.03
CA SER A 161 3.02 -9.30 -11.49
C SER A 161 2.77 -10.76 -11.10
N VAL A 162 3.10 -11.65 -12.00
CA VAL A 162 3.07 -13.12 -11.81
C VAL A 162 4.46 -13.74 -11.95
N GLU A 163 5.50 -12.91 -11.90
CA GLU A 163 6.88 -13.35 -11.95
C GLU A 163 7.22 -14.24 -10.74
N LEU A 164 8.04 -15.26 -10.97
CA LEU A 164 8.36 -16.24 -9.94
C LEU A 164 9.13 -15.63 -8.77
N MET A 165 8.79 -16.06 -7.55
CA MET A 165 9.67 -15.91 -6.41
C MET A 165 10.76 -16.99 -6.51
N VAL A 166 12.03 -16.59 -6.44
CA VAL A 166 13.16 -17.49 -6.64
C VAL A 166 14.05 -17.59 -5.40
N PRO A 167 14.70 -18.73 -5.17
CA PRO A 167 15.67 -18.89 -4.08
C PRO A 167 16.85 -17.93 -4.20
N HIS A 168 17.28 -17.37 -3.07
CA HIS A 168 18.52 -16.60 -2.97
C HIS A 168 19.63 -17.46 -2.39
N LEU A 169 20.65 -17.74 -3.19
CA LEU A 169 21.67 -18.72 -2.87
C LEU A 169 22.42 -18.40 -1.57
N LEU A 170 22.74 -19.44 -0.79
CA LEU A 170 23.44 -19.33 0.49
C LEU A 170 24.77 -18.54 0.40
N LYS A 171 25.50 -18.67 -0.71
CA LYS A 171 26.76 -17.93 -0.94
C LYS A 171 26.59 -16.40 -0.92
N TYR A 172 25.35 -15.90 -1.10
CA TYR A 172 25.03 -14.47 -1.05
C TYR A 172 24.30 -14.09 0.23
N SER A 173 23.47 -14.99 0.78
CA SER A 173 22.69 -14.74 2.00
C SER A 173 23.50 -14.97 3.29
N GLY A 174 24.58 -15.75 3.23
CA GLY A 174 25.46 -16.04 4.35
C GLY A 174 24.91 -16.97 5.42
N GLN A 175 23.58 -17.11 5.53
CA GLN A 175 22.89 -17.95 6.51
C GLN A 175 21.68 -18.60 5.87
N VAL A 176 21.42 -19.88 6.17
CA VAL A 176 20.22 -20.58 5.68
C VAL A 176 18.95 -20.04 6.33
N HIS A 177 17.85 -20.03 5.57
CA HIS A 177 16.57 -19.48 6.06
C HIS A 177 16.03 -20.25 7.27
N THR A 178 16.24 -21.56 7.36
CA THR A 178 15.80 -22.38 8.49
C THR A 178 16.42 -21.94 9.81
N GLU A 179 17.73 -21.58 9.82
CA GLU A 179 18.38 -21.03 11.02
C GLU A 179 17.83 -19.65 11.39
N LYS A 180 17.51 -18.82 10.42
CA LYS A 180 16.86 -17.51 10.67
C LYS A 180 15.48 -17.68 11.29
N LEU A 181 14.67 -18.61 10.76
CA LEU A 181 13.36 -18.91 11.30
C LEU A 181 13.46 -19.45 12.74
N GLU A 182 14.42 -20.32 13.04
CA GLU A 182 14.68 -20.82 14.38
C GLU A 182 15.07 -19.69 15.36
N ILE A 183 15.97 -18.78 14.93
CA ILE A 183 16.35 -17.61 15.73
C ILE A 183 15.15 -16.73 16.03
N ILE A 184 14.31 -16.43 15.03
CA ILE A 184 13.09 -15.64 15.21
C ILE A 184 12.11 -16.35 16.15
N GLY A 185 11.91 -17.65 15.99
CA GLY A 185 11.06 -18.45 16.85
C GLY A 185 11.52 -18.43 18.32
N ASN A 186 12.82 -18.55 18.54
CA ASN A 186 13.42 -18.45 19.89
C ASN A 186 13.22 -17.06 20.50
N ILE A 187 13.36 -15.99 19.71
CA ILE A 187 13.09 -14.62 20.19
C ILE A 187 11.61 -14.48 20.59
N LEU A 188 10.67 -14.95 19.76
CA LEU A 188 9.24 -14.92 20.05
C LEU A 188 8.93 -15.67 21.36
N SER A 189 9.46 -16.89 21.52
CA SER A 189 9.30 -17.69 22.73
C SER A 189 9.81 -16.93 23.96
N ASN A 190 10.98 -16.31 23.88
CA ASN A 190 11.61 -15.60 25.01
C ASN A 190 10.80 -14.37 25.46
N VAL A 191 10.07 -13.71 24.53
CA VAL A 191 9.21 -12.57 24.87
C VAL A 191 7.73 -12.95 25.07
N GLY A 192 7.42 -14.24 25.06
CA GLY A 192 6.06 -14.75 25.30
C GLY A 192 5.09 -14.48 24.14
N GLN A 193 5.59 -14.32 22.91
CA GLN A 193 4.76 -14.14 21.72
C GLN A 193 4.64 -15.44 20.93
N SER A 194 3.45 -15.72 20.39
CA SER A 194 3.19 -16.92 19.60
C SER A 194 3.60 -16.77 18.14
N ASN A 195 3.40 -15.59 17.58
CA ASN A 195 3.61 -15.31 16.16
C ASN A 195 4.13 -13.88 15.94
N VAL A 196 4.85 -13.69 14.84
CA VAL A 196 5.08 -12.36 14.22
C VAL A 196 4.47 -12.34 12.83
N ILE A 197 3.83 -11.23 12.50
CA ILE A 197 3.26 -10.97 11.18
C ILE A 197 4.24 -10.10 10.41
N LEU A 198 4.62 -10.53 9.21
CA LEU A 198 5.51 -9.81 8.32
C LEU A 198 4.71 -9.30 7.11
N THR A 199 4.67 -7.99 6.95
CA THR A 199 3.96 -7.32 5.85
C THR A 199 4.91 -6.68 4.84
N GLN A 200 6.19 -6.50 5.19
CA GLN A 200 7.20 -5.92 4.31
C GLN A 200 7.89 -7.02 3.49
N PRO A 201 7.81 -6.96 2.15
CA PRO A 201 8.35 -7.99 1.26
C PRO A 201 9.87 -8.17 1.37
N ASP A 202 10.63 -7.13 1.66
CA ASP A 202 12.09 -7.20 1.85
C ASP A 202 12.47 -7.98 3.11
N THR A 203 11.74 -7.79 4.20
CA THR A 203 11.89 -8.56 5.44
C THR A 203 11.59 -10.04 5.20
N ILE A 204 10.52 -10.34 4.45
CA ILE A 204 10.16 -11.72 4.08
C ILE A 204 11.23 -12.33 3.17
N ALA A 205 11.68 -11.58 2.17
CA ALA A 205 12.75 -12.00 1.25
C ALA A 205 14.06 -12.31 1.99
N TRP A 206 14.39 -11.53 3.02
CA TRP A 206 15.53 -11.81 3.90
C TRP A 206 15.30 -13.05 4.77
N ALA A 207 14.14 -13.15 5.42
CA ALA A 207 13.84 -14.26 6.33
C ALA A 207 13.86 -15.61 5.62
N LEU A 208 13.31 -15.69 4.41
CA LEU A 208 13.16 -16.90 3.63
C LEU A 208 14.26 -17.14 2.60
N ASN A 209 15.24 -16.24 2.49
CA ASN A 209 16.26 -16.26 1.42
C ASN A 209 15.63 -16.38 0.03
N THR A 210 14.76 -15.47 -0.30
CA THR A 210 14.08 -15.43 -1.60
C THR A 210 14.25 -14.07 -2.28
N ARG A 211 14.01 -14.02 -3.59
CA ARG A 211 13.99 -12.79 -4.38
C ARG A 211 12.82 -12.86 -5.37
N GLY A 212 12.45 -11.72 -5.90
CA GLY A 212 11.41 -11.57 -6.93
C GLY A 212 11.66 -10.31 -7.75
N THR A 213 10.78 -10.04 -8.71
CA THR A 213 10.89 -8.90 -9.63
C THR A 213 9.59 -8.11 -9.73
N ASP A 214 8.76 -8.15 -8.69
CA ASP A 214 7.48 -7.43 -8.67
C ASP A 214 7.65 -5.90 -8.63
N LEU A 215 8.78 -5.43 -8.12
CA LEU A 215 9.15 -4.03 -8.07
C LEU A 215 10.42 -3.79 -8.89
N ILE A 216 10.43 -2.75 -9.72
CA ILE A 216 11.51 -2.47 -10.67
C ILE A 216 12.87 -2.28 -9.98
N GLN A 217 12.90 -1.65 -8.79
CA GLN A 217 14.14 -1.27 -8.11
C GLN A 217 14.41 -2.08 -6.84
N THR A 218 13.50 -2.98 -6.47
CA THR A 218 13.60 -3.77 -5.25
C THR A 218 13.38 -5.25 -5.58
N PRO A 219 14.38 -6.13 -5.39
CA PRO A 219 14.30 -7.51 -5.86
C PRO A 219 13.46 -8.40 -4.93
N VAL A 220 12.19 -8.12 -4.80
CA VAL A 220 11.24 -8.82 -3.92
C VAL A 220 10.02 -9.30 -4.68
N ALA A 221 9.37 -10.34 -4.16
CA ALA A 221 8.00 -10.71 -4.53
C ALA A 221 7.03 -10.14 -3.48
N LEU A 222 5.92 -9.55 -3.94
CA LEU A 222 4.88 -9.04 -3.06
C LEU A 222 4.13 -10.22 -2.43
N CYS A 223 4.20 -10.33 -1.11
CA CYS A 223 3.65 -11.41 -0.32
C CYS A 223 3.55 -11.00 1.16
N PHE A 224 2.84 -11.79 1.93
CA PHE A 224 2.80 -11.67 3.40
C PHE A 224 3.33 -12.96 4.04
N ALA A 225 3.77 -12.88 5.28
CA ALA A 225 4.18 -14.07 6.02
C ALA A 225 3.84 -13.97 7.50
N THR A 226 3.74 -15.13 8.14
CA THR A 226 3.79 -15.23 9.60
C THR A 226 4.89 -16.20 9.97
N ILE A 227 5.60 -15.92 11.07
CA ILE A 227 6.57 -16.85 11.66
C ILE A 227 6.12 -17.10 13.09
N ASN A 228 6.06 -18.37 13.48
CA ASN A 228 5.65 -18.73 14.82
C ASN A 228 6.81 -19.07 15.76
N ALA A 229 6.52 -19.18 17.04
CA ALA A 229 7.51 -19.46 18.08
C ALA A 229 8.20 -20.83 17.93
N SER A 230 7.67 -21.76 17.14
CA SER A 230 8.36 -23.03 16.82
C SER A 230 9.38 -22.92 15.69
N GLY A 231 9.52 -21.75 15.06
CA GLY A 231 10.41 -21.53 13.91
C GLY A 231 9.81 -22.03 12.60
N SER A 232 8.50 -22.27 12.50
CA SER A 232 7.82 -22.50 11.23
C SER A 232 7.16 -21.23 10.71
N ALA A 233 6.92 -21.17 9.40
CA ALA A 233 6.36 -20.00 8.75
C ALA A 233 5.18 -20.35 7.85
N ASN A 234 4.25 -19.39 7.67
CA ASN A 234 3.25 -19.40 6.62
C ASN A 234 3.58 -18.28 5.64
N LEU A 235 3.66 -18.59 4.36
CA LEU A 235 3.91 -17.64 3.28
C LEU A 235 2.63 -17.51 2.44
N PHE A 236 2.08 -16.30 2.38
CA PHE A 236 0.88 -15.97 1.61
C PHE A 236 1.31 -15.26 0.32
N ILE A 237 1.22 -15.96 -0.80
CA ILE A 237 1.72 -15.53 -2.10
C ILE A 237 0.74 -15.95 -3.22
N ASP A 238 0.73 -15.24 -4.35
CA ASP A 238 -0.01 -15.71 -5.52
C ASP A 238 0.55 -17.06 -5.96
N PRO A 239 -0.26 -18.13 -6.08
CA PRO A 239 0.21 -19.46 -6.48
C PRO A 239 0.97 -19.48 -7.83
N LYS A 240 0.71 -18.51 -8.71
CA LYS A 240 1.41 -18.38 -9.99
C LYS A 240 2.89 -18.02 -9.85
N LYS A 241 3.29 -17.51 -8.69
CA LYS A 241 4.69 -17.14 -8.39
C LYS A 241 5.51 -18.27 -7.77
N VAL A 242 4.92 -19.44 -7.65
CA VAL A 242 5.51 -20.60 -6.96
C VAL A 242 5.79 -21.70 -7.95
N ASP A 243 7.02 -22.19 -7.98
CA ASP A 243 7.43 -23.37 -8.73
C ASP A 243 8.03 -24.47 -7.84
N ASP A 244 8.42 -25.58 -8.44
CA ASP A 244 9.01 -26.71 -7.72
C ASP A 244 10.37 -26.37 -7.08
N GLU A 245 11.14 -25.43 -7.64
CA GLU A 245 12.42 -25.00 -7.11
C GLU A 245 12.19 -24.21 -5.80
N LEU A 246 11.24 -23.30 -5.78
CA LEU A 246 10.86 -22.56 -4.58
C LEU A 246 10.31 -23.50 -3.51
N HIS A 247 9.42 -24.44 -3.86
CA HIS A 247 8.92 -25.45 -2.92
C HIS A 247 10.06 -26.25 -2.26
N LYS A 248 11.00 -26.71 -3.05
CA LYS A 248 12.18 -27.46 -2.57
C LYS A 248 13.06 -26.59 -1.66
N HIS A 249 13.24 -25.32 -2.00
CA HIS A 249 14.05 -24.39 -1.22
C HIS A 249 13.42 -24.12 0.14
N LEU A 250 12.13 -23.82 0.20
CA LEU A 250 11.41 -23.48 1.44
C LEU A 250 11.31 -24.68 2.41
N GLY A 251 11.20 -25.88 1.87
CA GLY A 251 11.13 -27.12 2.67
C GLY A 251 9.87 -27.23 3.53
N PRO A 252 9.83 -28.19 4.47
CA PRO A 252 8.62 -28.51 5.23
C PRO A 252 8.25 -27.49 6.31
N ASN A 253 9.17 -26.60 6.69
CA ASN A 253 8.94 -25.61 7.75
C ASN A 253 8.21 -24.37 7.25
N VAL A 254 7.95 -24.24 5.94
CA VAL A 254 7.20 -23.13 5.34
C VAL A 254 5.98 -23.66 4.63
N VAL A 255 4.80 -23.28 5.10
CA VAL A 255 3.52 -23.63 4.47
C VAL A 255 3.11 -22.51 3.52
N LEU A 256 2.78 -22.88 2.29
CA LEU A 256 2.33 -21.93 1.26
C LEU A 256 0.81 -21.81 1.27
N HIS A 257 0.34 -20.56 1.18
CA HIS A 257 -1.07 -20.20 1.12
C HIS A 257 -1.32 -19.23 -0.04
N ASP A 258 -2.53 -19.25 -0.60
CA ASP A 258 -2.98 -18.19 -1.51
C ASP A 258 -3.01 -16.85 -0.75
N ILE A 259 -2.45 -15.80 -1.35
CA ILE A 259 -2.39 -14.45 -0.75
C ILE A 259 -3.76 -13.95 -0.30
N LYS A 260 -4.84 -14.34 -0.99
CA LYS A 260 -6.22 -13.96 -0.66
C LYS A 260 -6.70 -14.51 0.69
N SER A 261 -6.05 -15.57 1.19
CA SER A 261 -6.41 -16.17 2.48
C SER A 261 -5.80 -15.45 3.68
N PHE A 262 -4.92 -14.45 3.47
CA PHE A 262 -4.16 -13.81 4.54
C PHE A 262 -5.07 -13.18 5.60
N SER A 263 -6.07 -12.38 5.21
CA SER A 263 -6.99 -11.74 6.17
C SER A 263 -7.76 -12.77 7.01
N LEU A 264 -8.27 -13.82 6.35
CA LEU A 264 -8.99 -14.88 7.06
C LEU A 264 -8.08 -15.61 8.04
N PHE A 265 -6.85 -15.87 7.63
CA PHE A 265 -5.86 -16.52 8.50
C PHE A 265 -5.56 -15.69 9.74
N LEU A 266 -5.43 -14.36 9.62
CA LEU A 266 -5.20 -13.46 10.77
C LEU A 266 -6.35 -13.47 11.79
N ILE A 267 -7.59 -13.65 11.34
CA ILE A 267 -8.75 -13.74 12.24
C ILE A 267 -8.72 -15.04 13.07
N LEU A 268 -8.03 -16.06 12.58
CA LEU A 268 -7.97 -17.40 13.22
C LEU A 268 -6.70 -17.58 14.07
N LEU A 269 -5.74 -16.63 14.05
CA LEU A 269 -4.57 -16.60 14.90
C LEU A 269 -4.91 -16.21 16.34
#